data_8aaef512c7046e61873aea008dce538a
#
_entry.id   8aaef512c7046e61873aea008dce538a
#
_cell.length_a   1.000
_cell.length_b   1.000
_cell.length_c   1.000
_cell.angle_alpha   90.00
_cell.angle_beta   90.00
_cell.angle_gamma   90.00
#
_symmetry.space_group_name_H-M   'P 1'
#
loop_
_entity.id
_entity.type
_entity.pdbx_description
1 polymer ?
#
loop_
_entity_poly.entity_id
_entity_poly.type
_entity_poly.pdbx_seq_one_letter_code
_entity_poly.pdbx_strand_id
1 'polypeptide(L)'
;NYVQETLLTAVSGVKNGRENLFMVGDVKQSIYRFRLARPELFMEKYQHFSVEESSRQRIDLHRNFRSRREVVDAVNDIFYPLMGQDIGNVGYDAEAALYAGAVFPEYEKPECCKPELLLVPMDGSSAERREQEAFAVAGRIRQMIDAQQIPGLELKDIVILLRSMSGWAEVYQNVFEQEGIPLIVSSKTGYFSASEVQTVLSLLRVLDNPNQDIPLAAVMKSYFGKFTSDEMAQLRAVNPGMPFFQCVQQ
;
A
#
# COMPACT_ATOMS: atom_id res chain seq x y z
N ASN A 1 12.31 -3.88 19.05
CA ASN A 1 12.38 -5.22 19.65
C ASN A 1 13.52 -5.28 20.69
N TYR A 2 13.65 -6.39 21.43
CA TYR A 2 14.67 -6.51 22.48
C TYR A 2 16.10 -6.35 21.99
N VAL A 3 16.40 -6.79 20.77
CA VAL A 3 17.75 -6.64 20.19
C VAL A 3 18.06 -5.16 19.97
N GLN A 4 17.13 -4.41 19.41
CA GLN A 4 17.27 -2.96 19.23
C GLN A 4 17.41 -2.24 20.55
N GLU A 5 16.63 -2.59 21.55
CA GLU A 5 16.71 -2.03 22.90
C GLU A 5 18.07 -2.31 23.55
N THR A 6 18.58 -3.54 23.42
CA THR A 6 19.90 -3.91 23.91
C THR A 6 21.02 -3.10 23.24
N LEU A 7 20.95 -2.94 21.92
CA LEU A 7 21.91 -2.14 21.16
C LEU A 7 21.86 -0.67 21.56
N LEU A 8 20.67 -0.08 21.64
CA LEU A 8 20.51 1.31 22.07
C LEU A 8 21.05 1.52 23.47
N THR A 9 20.76 0.61 24.40
CA THR A 9 21.26 0.68 25.76
C THR A 9 22.77 0.48 25.85
N ALA A 10 23.35 -0.34 24.98
CA ALA A 10 24.81 -0.56 24.95
C ALA A 10 25.58 0.64 24.35
N VAL A 11 25.01 1.29 23.32
CA VAL A 11 25.63 2.45 22.66
C VAL A 11 25.40 3.73 23.44
N SER A 12 24.24 3.87 24.09
CA SER A 12 23.96 5.00 24.96
C SER A 12 24.76 4.90 26.26
N GLY A 13 25.04 6.04 26.86
CA GLY A 13 25.69 6.08 28.17
C GLY A 13 24.75 5.84 29.37
N VAL A 14 23.50 5.44 29.16
CA VAL A 14 22.48 5.33 30.21
C VAL A 14 22.91 4.40 31.34
N LYS A 15 23.55 3.25 31.04
CA LYS A 15 24.09 2.34 32.04
C LYS A 15 25.22 2.95 32.88
N ASN A 16 25.88 3.94 32.36
CA ASN A 16 27.00 4.65 33.01
C ASN A 16 26.56 6.01 33.60
N GLY A 17 25.25 6.22 33.76
CA GLY A 17 24.69 7.43 34.31
C GLY A 17 24.71 8.65 33.37
N ARG A 18 24.93 8.43 32.06
CA ARG A 18 24.83 9.50 31.06
C ARG A 18 23.42 9.53 30.49
N GLU A 19 22.80 10.68 30.50
CA GLU A 19 21.45 10.90 30.01
C GLU A 19 21.47 11.42 28.57
N ASN A 20 21.93 10.59 27.63
CA ASN A 20 22.15 10.95 26.25
C ASN A 20 21.27 10.17 25.26
N LEU A 21 20.11 9.67 25.71
CA LEU A 21 19.15 8.95 24.90
C LEU A 21 17.91 9.80 24.65
N PHE A 22 17.64 10.09 23.38
CA PHE A 22 16.40 10.73 22.94
C PHE A 22 15.66 9.79 22.00
N MET A 23 14.38 9.55 22.26
CA MET A 23 13.55 8.65 21.47
C MET A 23 12.23 9.32 21.13
N VAL A 24 11.77 9.10 19.90
CA VAL A 24 10.47 9.54 19.41
C VAL A 24 9.70 8.32 18.91
N GLY A 25 8.43 8.23 19.24
CA GLY A 25 7.58 7.14 18.78
C GLY A 25 6.10 7.45 18.99
N ASP A 26 5.28 6.71 18.30
CA ASP A 26 3.84 6.70 18.51
C ASP A 26 3.37 5.24 18.60
N VAL A 27 2.99 4.85 19.80
CA VAL A 27 2.56 3.47 20.11
C VAL A 27 1.27 3.11 19.39
N LYS A 28 0.39 4.10 19.14
CA LYS A 28 -0.85 3.93 18.39
C LYS A 28 -0.60 3.45 16.94
N GLN A 29 0.59 3.75 16.39
CA GLN A 29 1.02 3.35 15.05
C GLN A 29 1.83 2.04 15.03
N SER A 30 1.71 1.22 16.06
CA SER A 30 2.46 -0.05 16.19
C SER A 30 1.87 -1.16 15.31
N ILE A 31 1.86 -0.96 14.00
CA ILE A 31 1.28 -1.88 13.00
C ILE A 31 2.17 -3.07 12.64
N TYR A 32 3.43 -3.10 13.09
CA TYR A 32 4.39 -4.18 12.79
C TYR A 32 4.57 -5.20 13.91
N ARG A 33 3.58 -5.40 14.78
CA ARG A 33 3.66 -6.36 15.88
C ARG A 33 3.99 -7.79 15.41
N PHE A 34 3.46 -8.17 14.24
CA PHE A 34 3.77 -9.45 13.60
C PHE A 34 5.24 -9.61 13.16
N ARG A 35 6.03 -8.53 13.14
CA ARG A 35 7.48 -8.54 12.91
C ARG A 35 8.29 -8.44 14.20
N LEU A 36 7.78 -8.98 15.29
CA LEU A 36 8.42 -8.97 16.61
C LEU A 36 8.62 -7.55 17.17
N ALA A 37 7.82 -6.57 16.74
CA ALA A 37 7.79 -5.28 17.40
C ALA A 37 7.25 -5.44 18.83
N ARG A 38 7.86 -4.72 19.76
CA ARG A 38 7.54 -4.74 21.17
C ARG A 38 7.22 -3.32 21.64
N PRO A 39 5.98 -2.86 21.42
CA PRO A 39 5.56 -1.53 21.87
C PRO A 39 5.63 -1.39 23.40
N GLU A 40 5.57 -2.50 24.12
CA GLU A 40 5.65 -2.53 25.58
C GLU A 40 6.94 -1.88 26.11
N LEU A 41 8.07 -2.03 25.40
CA LEU A 41 9.35 -1.40 25.77
C LEU A 41 9.30 0.14 25.74
N PHE A 42 8.51 0.69 24.81
CA PHE A 42 8.28 2.13 24.76
C PHE A 42 7.25 2.56 25.80
N MET A 43 6.18 1.79 25.98
CA MET A 43 5.15 2.07 26.98
C MET A 43 5.68 2.06 28.41
N GLU A 44 6.62 1.16 28.71
CA GLU A 44 7.30 1.12 30.00
C GLU A 44 7.99 2.46 30.30
N LYS A 45 8.71 3.03 29.31
CA LYS A 45 9.32 4.35 29.46
C LYS A 45 8.27 5.45 29.56
N TYR A 46 7.23 5.40 28.74
CA TYR A 46 6.12 6.34 28.75
C TYR A 46 5.44 6.43 30.12
N GLN A 47 5.27 5.31 30.80
CA GLN A 47 4.64 5.25 32.12
C GLN A 47 5.55 5.72 33.25
N HIS A 48 6.88 5.49 33.14
CA HIS A 48 7.81 5.77 34.24
C HIS A 48 8.50 7.14 34.10
N PHE A 49 8.48 7.76 32.92
CA PHE A 49 9.11 9.06 32.71
C PHE A 49 8.17 10.18 33.13
N SER A 50 8.72 11.21 33.78
CA SER A 50 7.98 12.38 34.22
C SER A 50 7.66 13.35 33.10
N VAL A 51 6.50 13.98 33.15
CA VAL A 51 6.17 15.13 32.29
C VAL A 51 6.92 16.39 32.76
N GLU A 52 7.25 16.46 34.05
CA GLU A 52 8.07 17.54 34.59
C GLU A 52 9.54 17.41 34.19
N GLU A 53 10.24 18.52 34.15
CA GLU A 53 11.66 18.56 33.82
C GLU A 53 12.47 17.65 34.73
N SER A 54 13.09 16.65 34.15
CA SER A 54 13.86 15.63 34.86
C SER A 54 14.82 14.93 33.93
N SER A 55 15.75 14.15 34.47
CA SER A 55 16.69 13.33 33.72
C SER A 55 15.99 12.22 32.88
N ARG A 56 14.75 11.90 33.21
CA ARG A 56 13.91 10.95 32.47
C ARG A 56 12.59 11.64 32.14
N GLN A 57 12.66 12.58 31.22
CA GLN A 57 11.53 13.39 30.82
C GLN A 57 10.74 12.76 29.68
N ARG A 58 9.40 12.84 29.77
CA ARG A 58 8.43 12.55 28.71
C ARG A 58 7.88 13.86 28.17
N ILE A 59 7.87 13.98 26.86
CA ILE A 59 7.25 15.11 26.14
C ILE A 59 6.15 14.56 25.25
N ASP A 60 4.91 14.93 25.53
CA ASP A 60 3.74 14.47 24.78
C ASP A 60 3.43 15.45 23.64
N LEU A 61 3.38 14.92 22.41
CA LEU A 61 3.10 15.69 21.20
C LEU A 61 1.65 15.41 20.75
N HIS A 62 0.74 16.30 21.11
CA HIS A 62 -0.68 16.13 20.81
C HIS A 62 -1.13 16.84 19.53
N ARG A 63 -0.32 17.77 18.99
CA ARG A 63 -0.72 18.59 17.86
C ARG A 63 -0.30 17.96 16.54
N ASN A 64 -1.28 17.81 15.65
CA ASN A 64 -1.09 17.36 14.27
C ASN A 64 -1.01 18.59 13.34
N PHE A 65 0.15 18.76 12.67
CA PHE A 65 0.40 19.86 11.72
C PHE A 65 0.29 19.41 10.26
N ARG A 66 -0.04 18.15 10.02
CA ARG A 66 -0.11 17.55 8.67
C ARG A 66 -1.51 17.59 8.09
N SER A 67 -2.50 17.34 8.93
CA SER A 67 -3.88 17.11 8.49
C SER A 67 -4.78 18.28 8.88
N ARG A 68 -5.81 18.50 8.07
CA ARG A 68 -6.89 19.46 8.38
C ARG A 68 -7.65 19.01 9.62
N ARG A 69 -8.31 19.95 10.28
CA ARG A 69 -9.10 19.69 11.49
C ARG A 69 -10.16 18.63 11.25
N GLU A 70 -10.88 18.70 10.13
CA GLU A 70 -11.97 17.79 9.79
C GLU A 70 -11.49 16.32 9.73
N VAL A 71 -10.27 16.09 9.23
CA VAL A 71 -9.65 14.78 9.19
C VAL A 71 -9.24 14.33 10.59
N VAL A 72 -8.65 15.22 11.37
CA VAL A 72 -8.23 14.92 12.76
C VAL A 72 -9.43 14.57 13.63
N ASP A 73 -10.50 15.36 13.53
CA ASP A 73 -11.74 15.16 14.30
C ASP A 73 -12.38 13.82 13.92
N ALA A 74 -12.49 13.49 12.62
CA ALA A 74 -13.03 12.20 12.19
C ALA A 74 -12.18 10.99 12.64
N VAL A 75 -10.86 11.14 12.67
CA VAL A 75 -9.97 10.11 13.25
C VAL A 75 -10.28 9.92 14.73
N ASN A 76 -10.42 10.99 15.48
CA ASN A 76 -10.77 10.92 16.90
C ASN A 76 -12.15 10.26 17.09
N ASP A 77 -13.17 10.67 16.34
CA ASP A 77 -14.53 10.12 16.42
C ASP A 77 -14.57 8.60 16.20
N ILE A 78 -13.71 8.10 15.30
CA ILE A 78 -13.59 6.66 15.03
C ILE A 78 -12.83 5.95 16.15
N PHE A 79 -11.72 6.51 16.62
CA PHE A 79 -10.83 5.81 17.53
C PHE A 79 -11.23 5.91 19.00
N TYR A 80 -11.96 6.93 19.43
CA TYR A 80 -12.50 6.99 20.78
C TYR A 80 -13.33 5.75 21.18
N PRO A 81 -14.29 5.27 20.38
CA PRO A 81 -15.04 4.06 20.70
C PRO A 81 -14.32 2.75 20.38
N LEU A 82 -13.36 2.75 19.44
CA LEU A 82 -12.77 1.52 18.95
C LEU A 82 -11.46 1.13 19.60
N MET A 83 -10.64 2.10 20.02
CA MET A 83 -9.30 1.81 20.52
C MET A 83 -9.30 1.79 22.04
N GLY A 84 -9.30 0.59 22.62
CA GLY A 84 -9.19 0.32 24.05
C GLY A 84 -7.99 -0.55 24.36
N GLN A 85 -7.77 -0.81 25.65
CA GLN A 85 -6.69 -1.70 26.09
C GLN A 85 -6.89 -3.15 25.61
N ASP A 86 -8.13 -3.55 25.42
CA ASP A 86 -8.55 -4.88 24.94
C ASP A 86 -8.30 -5.08 23.42
N ILE A 87 -8.49 -4.05 22.61
CA ILE A 87 -8.32 -4.15 21.14
C ILE A 87 -6.97 -3.60 20.68
N GLY A 88 -6.48 -2.50 21.26
CA GLY A 88 -5.25 -1.81 20.81
C GLY A 88 -4.08 -1.93 21.80
N ASN A 89 -4.28 -2.46 22.99
CA ASN A 89 -3.35 -2.38 24.13
C ASN A 89 -2.94 -0.92 24.51
N VAL A 90 -3.65 0.06 23.99
CA VAL A 90 -3.45 1.49 24.25
C VAL A 90 -4.83 2.11 24.39
N GLY A 91 -5.11 2.76 25.51
CA GLY A 91 -6.33 3.55 25.66
C GLY A 91 -6.27 4.78 24.75
N TYR A 92 -7.39 5.10 24.11
CA TYR A 92 -7.53 6.32 23.32
C TYR A 92 -8.45 7.28 24.08
N ASP A 93 -7.85 8.21 24.78
CA ASP A 93 -8.49 9.21 25.61
C ASP A 93 -8.11 10.64 25.15
N ALA A 94 -8.47 11.63 25.92
CA ALA A 94 -8.15 13.02 25.61
C ALA A 94 -6.63 13.30 25.56
N GLU A 95 -5.82 12.52 26.28
CA GLU A 95 -4.35 12.65 26.24
C GLU A 95 -3.77 11.97 24.99
N ALA A 96 -4.38 10.88 24.52
CA ALA A 96 -3.95 10.17 23.32
C ALA A 96 -4.52 10.76 22.04
N ALA A 97 -5.58 11.54 22.11
CA ALA A 97 -6.25 12.16 20.97
C ALA A 97 -5.35 13.16 20.22
N LEU A 98 -5.66 13.34 18.94
CA LEU A 98 -4.97 14.30 18.10
C LEU A 98 -5.70 15.63 18.09
N TYR A 99 -4.96 16.72 18.07
CA TYR A 99 -5.49 18.08 17.98
C TYR A 99 -4.90 18.81 16.78
N ALA A 100 -5.73 19.49 16.02
CA ALA A 100 -5.26 20.26 14.88
C ALA A 100 -4.28 21.36 15.33
N GLY A 101 -3.08 21.37 14.76
CA GLY A 101 -2.00 22.32 15.07
C GLY A 101 -1.70 23.30 13.94
N ALA A 102 -2.08 22.95 12.70
CA ALA A 102 -1.89 23.82 11.54
C ALA A 102 -3.21 24.51 11.15
N VAL A 103 -3.05 25.69 10.54
CA VAL A 103 -4.14 26.42 9.91
C VAL A 103 -4.04 26.18 8.41
N PHE A 104 -5.12 25.67 7.81
CA PHE A 104 -5.22 25.46 6.37
C PHE A 104 -6.15 26.50 5.76
N PRO A 105 -5.99 26.82 4.47
CA PRO A 105 -6.92 27.69 3.78
C PRO A 105 -8.36 27.19 3.87
N GLU A 106 -9.29 28.09 4.13
CA GLU A 106 -10.71 27.77 4.08
C GLU A 106 -11.17 27.74 2.61
N TYR A 107 -12.05 26.80 2.31
CA TYR A 107 -12.70 26.71 1.00
C TYR A 107 -14.11 27.27 1.07
N GLU A 108 -14.61 27.80 -0.07
CA GLU A 108 -15.98 28.33 -0.17
C GLU A 108 -17.04 27.30 0.22
N LYS A 109 -16.74 26.00 0.00
CA LYS A 109 -17.61 24.87 0.37
C LYS A 109 -16.90 24.01 1.41
N PRO A 110 -17.06 24.28 2.70
CA PRO A 110 -16.37 23.55 3.77
C PRO A 110 -16.66 22.03 3.77
N GLU A 111 -17.80 21.63 3.21
CA GLU A 111 -18.21 20.22 3.11
C GLU A 111 -17.22 19.37 2.31
N CYS A 112 -16.51 19.97 1.34
CA CYS A 112 -15.54 19.26 0.53
C CYS A 112 -14.32 18.73 1.33
N CYS A 113 -14.11 19.24 2.54
CA CYS A 113 -13.01 18.83 3.42
C CYS A 113 -13.43 17.76 4.45
N LYS A 114 -14.72 17.43 4.51
CA LYS A 114 -15.21 16.44 5.46
C LYS A 114 -14.87 15.02 4.99
N PRO A 115 -14.39 14.15 5.88
CA PRO A 115 -14.29 12.73 5.60
C PRO A 115 -15.65 12.13 5.23
N GLU A 116 -15.65 11.23 4.26
CA GLU A 116 -16.85 10.56 3.77
C GLU A 116 -16.77 9.06 4.06
N LEU A 117 -17.90 8.48 4.39
CA LEU A 117 -18.09 7.02 4.45
C LEU A 117 -18.91 6.59 3.24
N LEU A 118 -18.27 5.86 2.32
CA LEU A 118 -18.92 5.32 1.15
C LEU A 118 -19.36 3.87 1.42
N LEU A 119 -20.67 3.64 1.50
CA LEU A 119 -21.25 2.31 1.66
C LEU A 119 -21.67 1.77 0.29
N VAL A 120 -21.02 0.70 -0.14
CA VAL A 120 -21.28 0.05 -1.41
C VAL A 120 -22.06 -1.25 -1.16
N PRO A 121 -23.30 -1.39 -1.63
CA PRO A 121 -23.98 -2.69 -1.58
C PRO A 121 -23.24 -3.66 -2.49
N MET A 122 -22.88 -4.81 -1.95
CA MET A 122 -22.06 -5.78 -2.66
C MET A 122 -22.80 -7.10 -2.78
N ASP A 123 -23.06 -7.53 -4.01
CA ASP A 123 -23.62 -8.84 -4.34
C ASP A 123 -22.61 -9.68 -5.13
N GLY A 124 -22.77 -11.00 -5.10
CA GLY A 124 -21.99 -11.92 -5.90
C GLY A 124 -20.73 -12.48 -5.22
N SER A 125 -19.82 -12.98 -6.04
CA SER A 125 -18.54 -13.58 -5.62
C SER A 125 -17.58 -12.58 -5.01
N SER A 126 -16.52 -13.07 -4.36
CA SER A 126 -15.49 -12.22 -3.79
C SER A 126 -14.75 -11.37 -4.84
N ALA A 127 -14.65 -11.85 -6.08
CA ALA A 127 -14.03 -11.10 -7.18
C ALA A 127 -14.93 -9.95 -7.62
N GLU A 128 -16.22 -10.24 -7.88
CA GLU A 128 -17.21 -9.23 -8.28
C GLU A 128 -17.37 -8.12 -7.24
N ARG A 129 -17.34 -8.47 -5.95
CA ARG A 129 -17.39 -7.47 -4.87
C ARG A 129 -16.19 -6.52 -4.88
N ARG A 130 -14.99 -7.02 -5.19
CA ARG A 130 -13.79 -6.17 -5.31
C ARG A 130 -13.89 -5.22 -6.51
N GLU A 131 -14.42 -5.70 -7.62
CA GLU A 131 -14.64 -4.84 -8.78
C GLU A 131 -15.67 -3.74 -8.49
N GLN A 132 -16.78 -4.08 -7.84
CA GLN A 132 -17.80 -3.10 -7.41
C GLN A 132 -17.21 -2.01 -6.50
N GLU A 133 -16.36 -2.40 -5.54
CA GLU A 133 -15.66 -1.45 -4.69
C GLU A 133 -14.71 -0.55 -5.52
N ALA A 134 -13.92 -1.14 -6.41
CA ALA A 134 -13.00 -0.38 -7.26
C ALA A 134 -13.73 0.60 -8.19
N PHE A 135 -14.87 0.20 -8.78
CA PHE A 135 -15.73 1.08 -9.57
C PHE A 135 -16.32 2.23 -8.75
N ALA A 136 -16.76 1.94 -7.52
CA ALA A 136 -17.29 2.98 -6.63
C ALA A 136 -16.22 4.03 -6.28
N VAL A 137 -14.99 3.58 -5.98
CA VAL A 137 -13.85 4.46 -5.72
C VAL A 137 -13.48 5.27 -6.96
N ALA A 138 -13.38 4.63 -8.14
CA ALA A 138 -13.09 5.32 -9.40
C ALA A 138 -14.14 6.39 -9.72
N GLY A 139 -15.42 6.05 -9.58
CA GLY A 139 -16.54 6.97 -9.77
C GLY A 139 -16.49 8.17 -8.83
N ARG A 140 -16.14 7.94 -7.55
CA ARG A 140 -16.00 9.02 -6.57
C ARG A 140 -14.82 9.95 -6.90
N ILE A 141 -13.68 9.38 -7.29
CA ILE A 141 -12.52 10.17 -7.72
C ILE A 141 -12.89 11.06 -8.93
N ARG A 142 -13.55 10.50 -9.93
CA ARG A 142 -14.00 11.25 -11.10
C ARG A 142 -14.92 12.40 -10.72
N GLN A 143 -15.90 12.15 -9.86
CA GLN A 143 -16.78 13.22 -9.35
C GLN A 143 -16.01 14.35 -8.66
N MET A 144 -15.01 14.03 -7.87
CA MET A 144 -14.19 15.03 -7.17
C MET A 144 -13.39 15.89 -8.15
N ILE A 145 -12.81 15.26 -9.17
CA ILE A 145 -12.00 15.96 -10.20
C ILE A 145 -12.87 16.78 -11.13
N ASP A 146 -13.94 16.20 -11.68
CA ASP A 146 -14.82 16.86 -12.67
C ASP A 146 -15.58 18.02 -12.06
N ALA A 147 -16.06 17.85 -10.84
CA ALA A 147 -16.79 18.91 -10.12
C ALA A 147 -15.86 19.95 -9.47
N GLN A 148 -14.54 19.80 -9.58
CA GLN A 148 -13.56 20.68 -8.90
C GLN A 148 -13.94 20.91 -7.43
N GLN A 149 -14.33 19.83 -6.73
CA GLN A 149 -14.83 19.94 -5.35
C GLN A 149 -13.78 20.51 -4.42
N ILE A 150 -12.53 20.19 -4.65
CA ILE A 150 -11.37 20.75 -3.97
C ILE A 150 -10.58 21.55 -5.01
N PRO A 151 -10.43 22.86 -4.85
CA PRO A 151 -9.70 23.70 -5.80
C PRO A 151 -8.27 23.23 -6.00
N GLY A 152 -7.89 22.98 -7.26
CA GLY A 152 -6.55 22.55 -7.63
C GLY A 152 -6.23 21.09 -7.34
N LEU A 153 -7.22 20.26 -6.98
CA LEU A 153 -7.03 18.81 -6.81
C LEU A 153 -6.66 18.15 -8.14
N GLU A 154 -5.57 17.42 -8.15
CA GLU A 154 -5.12 16.60 -9.27
C GLU A 154 -5.08 15.12 -8.87
N LEU A 155 -5.12 14.23 -9.86
CA LEU A 155 -5.08 12.78 -9.60
C LEU A 155 -3.85 12.34 -8.79
N LYS A 156 -2.72 13.00 -8.98
CA LYS A 156 -1.48 12.74 -8.23
C LYS A 156 -1.59 12.99 -6.71
N ASP A 157 -2.59 13.77 -6.29
CA ASP A 157 -2.81 14.12 -4.89
C ASP A 157 -3.68 13.09 -4.16
N ILE A 158 -4.21 12.10 -4.89
CA ILE A 158 -5.10 11.07 -4.38
C ILE A 158 -4.33 9.78 -4.14
N VAL A 159 -4.50 9.20 -2.96
CA VAL A 159 -3.89 7.93 -2.58
C VAL A 159 -4.96 6.95 -2.10
N ILE A 160 -4.90 5.71 -2.60
CA ILE A 160 -5.75 4.61 -2.16
C ILE A 160 -4.92 3.72 -1.23
N LEU A 161 -5.39 3.54 0.00
CA LEU A 161 -4.77 2.69 0.99
C LEU A 161 -5.59 1.42 1.17
N LEU A 162 -4.97 0.27 0.93
CA LEU A 162 -5.58 -1.04 1.09
C LEU A 162 -4.90 -1.80 2.23
N ARG A 163 -5.65 -2.61 2.97
CA ARG A 163 -5.11 -3.49 4.00
C ARG A 163 -4.13 -4.51 3.43
N SER A 164 -4.38 -5.00 2.22
CA SER A 164 -3.53 -5.94 1.49
C SER A 164 -3.59 -5.63 0.00
N MET A 165 -2.45 -5.65 -0.66
CA MET A 165 -2.36 -5.49 -2.11
C MET A 165 -2.70 -6.78 -2.87
N SER A 166 -2.54 -7.95 -2.22
CA SER A 166 -2.76 -9.26 -2.84
C SER A 166 -4.23 -9.45 -3.24
N GLY A 167 -4.47 -9.69 -4.52
CA GLY A 167 -5.80 -9.88 -5.09
C GLY A 167 -6.63 -8.60 -5.25
N TRP A 168 -6.05 -7.43 -4.94
CA TRP A 168 -6.68 -6.12 -5.12
C TRP A 168 -6.01 -5.28 -6.20
N ALA A 169 -4.68 -5.36 -6.27
CA ALA A 169 -3.88 -4.53 -7.17
C ALA A 169 -4.33 -4.67 -8.64
N GLU A 170 -4.50 -5.89 -9.12
CA GLU A 170 -4.94 -6.18 -10.49
C GLU A 170 -6.37 -5.69 -10.75
N VAL A 171 -7.27 -5.88 -9.77
CA VAL A 171 -8.67 -5.41 -9.89
C VAL A 171 -8.70 -3.89 -10.04
N TYR A 172 -7.99 -3.16 -9.16
CA TYR A 172 -7.91 -1.70 -9.26
C TYR A 172 -7.25 -1.25 -10.56
N GLN A 173 -6.19 -1.92 -11.02
CA GLN A 173 -5.55 -1.59 -12.30
C GLN A 173 -6.53 -1.73 -13.47
N ASN A 174 -7.23 -2.87 -13.55
CA ASN A 174 -8.18 -3.14 -14.63
C ASN A 174 -9.34 -2.15 -14.64
N VAL A 175 -9.95 -1.89 -13.47
CA VAL A 175 -11.08 -0.96 -13.36
C VAL A 175 -10.66 0.48 -13.68
N PHE A 176 -9.51 0.92 -13.16
CA PHE A 176 -9.03 2.29 -13.39
C PHE A 176 -8.60 2.50 -14.83
N GLU A 177 -8.04 1.48 -15.50
CA GLU A 177 -7.76 1.51 -16.93
C GLU A 177 -9.05 1.63 -17.76
N GLN A 178 -10.08 0.85 -17.44
CA GLN A 178 -11.40 0.95 -18.08
C GLN A 178 -12.04 2.32 -17.89
N GLU A 179 -11.87 2.90 -16.72
CA GLU A 179 -12.37 4.23 -16.38
C GLU A 179 -11.45 5.37 -16.88
N GLY A 180 -10.32 5.06 -17.50
CA GLY A 180 -9.38 6.07 -18.02
C GLY A 180 -8.70 6.89 -16.92
N ILE A 181 -8.57 6.33 -15.70
CA ILE A 181 -7.90 6.97 -14.56
C ILE A 181 -6.50 6.38 -14.43
N PRO A 182 -5.43 7.16 -14.61
CA PRO A 182 -4.07 6.66 -14.43
C PRO A 182 -3.83 6.24 -12.98
N LEU A 183 -3.31 5.03 -12.79
CA LEU A 183 -3.03 4.45 -11.48
C LEU A 183 -1.58 3.96 -11.41
N ILE A 184 -0.88 4.32 -10.33
CA ILE A 184 0.43 3.78 -10.00
C ILE A 184 0.28 2.83 -8.82
N VAL A 185 0.59 1.55 -9.03
CA VAL A 185 0.54 0.54 -7.98
C VAL A 185 1.95 0.30 -7.44
N SER A 186 2.16 0.57 -6.15
CA SER A 186 3.42 0.27 -5.47
C SER A 186 3.46 -1.22 -5.09
N SER A 187 3.61 -2.09 -6.08
CA SER A 187 3.75 -3.53 -5.87
C SER A 187 5.21 -3.93 -6.01
N LYS A 188 5.72 -4.66 -5.02
CA LYS A 188 7.02 -5.35 -5.12
C LYS A 188 6.89 -6.72 -5.81
N THR A 189 5.67 -7.16 -6.09
CA THR A 189 5.33 -8.42 -6.75
C THR A 189 4.86 -8.11 -8.16
N GLY A 190 5.41 -8.82 -9.15
CA GLY A 190 4.98 -8.66 -10.53
C GLY A 190 6.09 -8.39 -11.52
N TYR A 191 7.32 -8.07 -11.09
CA TYR A 191 8.43 -7.86 -12.03
C TYR A 191 8.61 -9.06 -12.97
N PHE A 192 8.63 -10.26 -12.40
CA PHE A 192 8.74 -11.49 -13.18
C PHE A 192 7.43 -11.93 -13.86
N SER A 193 6.29 -11.31 -13.55
CA SER A 193 5.00 -11.58 -14.21
C SER A 193 4.71 -10.61 -15.35
N ALA A 194 5.49 -9.54 -15.47
CA ALA A 194 5.35 -8.61 -16.59
C ALA A 194 5.61 -9.32 -17.91
N SER A 195 4.79 -9.05 -18.94
CA SER A 195 4.83 -9.72 -20.24
C SER A 195 6.20 -9.58 -20.92
N GLU A 196 6.82 -8.42 -20.78
CA GLU A 196 8.14 -8.10 -21.31
C GLU A 196 9.22 -8.97 -20.66
N VAL A 197 9.17 -9.10 -19.33
CA VAL A 197 10.11 -9.92 -18.56
C VAL A 197 9.91 -11.40 -18.88
N GLN A 198 8.65 -11.87 -18.94
CA GLN A 198 8.35 -13.25 -19.34
C GLN A 198 8.80 -13.56 -20.78
N THR A 199 8.71 -12.60 -21.68
CA THR A 199 9.20 -12.73 -23.05
C THR A 199 10.73 -12.90 -23.07
N VAL A 200 11.47 -12.10 -22.32
CA VAL A 200 12.93 -12.22 -22.21
C VAL A 200 13.32 -13.54 -21.52
N LEU A 201 12.63 -13.93 -20.46
CA LEU A 201 12.86 -15.21 -19.79
C LEU A 201 12.57 -16.39 -20.73
N SER A 202 11.53 -16.29 -21.57
CA SER A 202 11.22 -17.31 -22.56
C SER A 202 12.31 -17.39 -23.63
N LEU A 203 12.86 -16.24 -24.07
CA LEU A 203 14.01 -16.22 -24.98
C LEU A 203 15.23 -16.92 -24.36
N LEU A 204 15.56 -16.62 -23.12
CA LEU A 204 16.68 -17.30 -22.42
C LEU A 204 16.45 -18.79 -22.30
N ARG A 205 15.23 -19.25 -22.01
CA ARG A 205 14.87 -20.67 -21.98
C ARG A 205 15.02 -21.33 -23.34
N VAL A 206 14.65 -20.67 -24.43
CA VAL A 206 14.81 -21.18 -25.81
C VAL A 206 16.29 -21.27 -26.17
N LEU A 207 17.12 -20.33 -25.76
CA LEU A 207 18.58 -20.37 -25.98
C LEU A 207 19.23 -21.52 -25.20
N ASP A 208 18.76 -21.82 -24.00
CA ASP A 208 19.22 -22.95 -23.20
C ASP A 208 18.73 -24.30 -23.77
N ASN A 209 17.43 -24.38 -24.08
CA ASN A 209 16.81 -25.57 -24.68
C ASN A 209 15.67 -25.20 -25.63
N PRO A 210 15.91 -25.27 -26.97
CA PRO A 210 14.93 -24.88 -27.99
C PRO A 210 13.74 -25.85 -28.10
N ASN A 211 13.81 -27.06 -27.52
CA ASN A 211 12.72 -28.01 -27.57
C ASN A 211 11.58 -27.76 -26.56
N GLN A 212 11.52 -26.58 -25.96
CA GLN A 212 10.45 -26.17 -25.09
C GLN A 212 9.39 -25.42 -25.91
N ASP A 213 8.31 -26.08 -26.28
CA ASP A 213 7.28 -25.55 -27.19
C ASP A 213 6.64 -24.25 -26.67
N ILE A 214 6.32 -24.14 -25.37
CA ILE A 214 5.66 -22.94 -24.80
C ILE A 214 6.60 -21.71 -24.82
N PRO A 215 7.84 -21.76 -24.31
CA PRO A 215 8.77 -20.65 -24.44
C PRO A 215 9.06 -20.27 -25.90
N LEU A 216 9.21 -21.26 -26.79
CA LEU A 216 9.45 -21.03 -28.20
C LEU A 216 8.28 -20.28 -28.86
N ALA A 217 7.06 -20.74 -28.66
CA ALA A 217 5.86 -20.08 -29.15
C ALA A 217 5.72 -18.63 -28.61
N ALA A 218 6.03 -18.42 -27.32
CA ALA A 218 6.02 -17.09 -26.73
C ALA A 218 7.05 -16.15 -27.41
N VAL A 219 8.25 -16.62 -27.68
CA VAL A 219 9.30 -15.84 -28.37
C VAL A 219 8.90 -15.55 -29.80
N MET A 220 8.40 -16.54 -30.53
CA MET A 220 7.97 -16.38 -31.94
C MET A 220 6.86 -15.34 -32.09
N LYS A 221 5.89 -15.36 -31.17
CA LYS A 221 4.77 -14.39 -31.15
C LYS A 221 5.18 -12.99 -30.67
N SER A 222 6.31 -12.87 -30.01
CA SER A 222 6.79 -11.62 -29.42
C SER A 222 7.41 -10.67 -30.45
N TYR A 223 7.86 -9.50 -29.96
CA TYR A 223 8.64 -8.54 -30.76
C TYR A 223 9.88 -9.16 -31.45
N PHE A 224 10.46 -10.21 -30.85
CA PHE A 224 11.64 -10.88 -31.41
C PHE A 224 11.30 -11.69 -32.66
N GLY A 225 10.24 -12.49 -32.64
CA GLY A 225 9.87 -13.36 -33.76
C GLY A 225 8.87 -12.74 -34.73
N LYS A 226 7.91 -11.95 -34.21
CA LYS A 226 6.84 -11.28 -34.98
C LYS A 226 5.91 -12.21 -35.78
N PHE A 227 5.84 -13.48 -35.39
CA PHE A 227 4.91 -14.42 -36.02
C PHE A 227 3.48 -14.14 -35.57
N THR A 228 2.56 -14.24 -36.53
CA THR A 228 1.12 -14.22 -36.24
C THR A 228 0.65 -15.58 -35.71
N SER A 229 -0.52 -15.60 -35.04
CA SER A 229 -1.12 -16.85 -34.59
C SER A 229 -1.44 -17.81 -35.76
N ASP A 230 -1.80 -17.27 -36.93
CA ASP A 230 -2.13 -18.05 -38.12
C ASP A 230 -0.89 -18.70 -38.73
N GLU A 231 0.22 -17.97 -38.81
CA GLU A 231 1.50 -18.54 -39.27
C GLU A 231 1.99 -19.65 -38.35
N MET A 232 1.89 -19.48 -37.05
CA MET A 232 2.25 -20.51 -36.07
C MET A 232 1.33 -21.75 -36.18
N ALA A 233 0.02 -21.55 -36.41
CA ALA A 233 -0.94 -22.63 -36.64
C ALA A 233 -0.63 -23.40 -37.92
N GLN A 234 -0.26 -22.70 -39.01
CA GLN A 234 0.15 -23.32 -40.27
C GLN A 234 1.41 -24.19 -40.11
N LEU A 235 2.44 -23.67 -39.43
CA LEU A 235 3.64 -24.44 -39.11
C LEU A 235 3.32 -25.74 -38.37
N ARG A 236 2.41 -25.67 -37.41
CA ARG A 236 1.99 -26.83 -36.62
C ARG A 236 1.14 -27.82 -37.43
N ALA A 237 0.27 -27.32 -38.32
CA ALA A 237 -0.62 -28.14 -39.13
C ALA A 237 0.13 -29.00 -40.16
N VAL A 238 1.24 -28.53 -40.67
CA VAL A 238 2.07 -29.29 -41.64
C VAL A 238 2.69 -30.52 -41.00
N ASN A 239 3.10 -30.44 -39.73
CA ASN A 239 3.78 -31.50 -39.00
C ASN A 239 3.21 -31.73 -37.59
N PRO A 240 2.01 -32.30 -37.44
CA PRO A 240 1.26 -32.33 -36.19
C PRO A 240 1.88 -33.17 -35.06
N GLY A 241 2.81 -34.07 -35.37
CA GLY A 241 3.44 -35.00 -34.43
C GLY A 241 4.89 -34.65 -34.03
N MET A 242 5.48 -33.60 -34.62
CA MET A 242 6.88 -33.23 -34.37
C MET A 242 6.99 -32.19 -33.25
N PRO A 243 8.13 -32.15 -32.51
CA PRO A 243 8.45 -31.01 -31.65
C PRO A 243 8.40 -29.70 -32.42
N PHE A 244 7.85 -28.65 -31.84
CA PHE A 244 7.58 -27.39 -32.55
C PHE A 244 8.86 -26.74 -33.12
N PHE A 245 9.98 -26.87 -32.42
CA PHE A 245 11.29 -26.42 -32.89
C PHE A 245 11.68 -27.04 -34.21
N GLN A 246 11.42 -28.33 -34.42
CA GLN A 246 11.71 -29.01 -35.69
C GLN A 246 10.78 -28.55 -36.81
N CYS A 247 9.54 -28.17 -36.48
CA CYS A 247 8.62 -27.59 -37.46
C CYS A 247 9.10 -26.21 -37.95
N VAL A 248 9.83 -25.47 -37.13
CA VAL A 248 10.37 -24.13 -37.49
C VAL A 248 11.64 -24.24 -38.30
N GLN A 249 12.37 -25.35 -38.24
CA GLN A 249 13.63 -25.59 -39.01
C GLN A 249 13.41 -26.07 -40.43
N GLN A 250 12.22 -26.52 -40.80
CA GLN A 250 11.84 -26.95 -42.11
C GLN A 250 11.27 -25.80 -42.95
#